data_6655caf57233befa7b03d598d133dd1b
#
_entry.id   6655caf57233befa7b03d598d133dd1b
#
_cell.length_a   1.000
_cell.length_b   1.000
_cell.length_c   1.000
_cell.angle_alpha   90.00
_cell.angle_beta   90.00
_cell.angle_gamma   90.00
#
_symmetry.space_group_name_H-M   'P 1'
#
loop_
_entity.id
_entity.type
_entity.pdbx_description
1 polymer ?
#
loop_
_entity_poly.entity_id
_entity_poly.type
_entity_poly.pdbx_seq_one_letter_code
_entity_poly.pdbx_strand_id
1 'polypeptide(L)'
;MKTLRRDGGFTLIELLLVVTIIGIIAATAIPSLGKARTASIEASTIASLRAMNGAQASYSTSCGGGFYAPSVTWLTTPGAGNKAAFIGQEFRAGDTVIRENYTIRFTTGPAIAGSKASCNGLAAGLGVQTYFVAADPFKAGSGFGTRHFATNSAGTLYESKNAISAFYTGAPASPATPLR
;
A
#
# COMPACT_ATOMS: atom_id res chain seq x y z
N MET A 1 -40.86 -7.27 -56.44
CA MET A 1 -39.59 -8.01 -56.49
C MET A 1 -39.06 -8.16 -55.09
N LYS A 2 -39.07 -9.42 -54.55
CA LYS A 2 -38.56 -9.73 -53.20
C LYS A 2 -37.06 -10.08 -53.37
N THR A 3 -36.17 -9.23 -52.88
CA THR A 3 -34.73 -9.54 -52.81
C THR A 3 -34.54 -10.60 -51.73
N LEU A 4 -34.16 -11.81 -52.18
CA LEU A 4 -33.70 -12.89 -51.30
C LEU A 4 -32.37 -12.46 -50.65
N ARG A 5 -32.36 -12.16 -49.34
CA ARG A 5 -31.15 -12.04 -48.55
C ARG A 5 -30.45 -13.40 -48.56
N ARG A 6 -29.25 -13.47 -49.14
CA ARG A 6 -28.35 -14.62 -49.00
C ARG A 6 -27.85 -14.62 -47.55
N ASP A 7 -28.39 -15.50 -46.71
CA ASP A 7 -27.78 -15.82 -45.43
C ASP A 7 -26.53 -16.66 -45.67
N GLY A 8 -25.38 -16.00 -45.71
CA GLY A 8 -24.08 -16.66 -45.80
C GLY A 8 -23.77 -17.30 -44.42
N GLY A 9 -23.89 -18.63 -44.31
CA GLY A 9 -23.48 -19.38 -43.13
C GLY A 9 -21.95 -19.34 -42.95
N PHE A 10 -21.49 -19.30 -41.70
CA PHE A 10 -20.08 -19.36 -41.31
C PHE A 10 -19.52 -20.76 -41.66
N THR A 11 -18.31 -20.80 -42.21
CA THR A 11 -17.64 -22.08 -42.53
C THR A 11 -16.91 -22.60 -41.26
N LEU A 12 -16.83 -23.93 -41.11
CA LEU A 12 -16.13 -24.58 -40.01
C LEU A 12 -14.65 -24.20 -39.97
N ILE A 13 -14.01 -24.04 -41.13
CA ILE A 13 -12.61 -23.65 -41.23
C ILE A 13 -12.37 -22.19 -40.78
N GLU A 14 -13.30 -21.30 -41.07
CA GLU A 14 -13.24 -19.91 -40.65
C GLU A 14 -13.30 -19.78 -39.10
N LEU A 15 -14.16 -20.58 -38.46
CA LEU A 15 -14.21 -20.66 -37.02
C LEU A 15 -12.91 -21.24 -36.44
N LEU A 16 -12.39 -22.32 -37.03
CA LEU A 16 -11.16 -22.98 -36.58
C LEU A 16 -9.96 -22.03 -36.68
N LEU A 17 -9.85 -21.26 -37.76
CA LEU A 17 -8.78 -20.28 -37.96
C LEU A 17 -8.84 -19.17 -36.90
N VAL A 18 -10.04 -18.66 -36.55
CA VAL A 18 -10.23 -17.62 -35.55
C VAL A 18 -9.83 -18.13 -34.16
N VAL A 19 -10.27 -19.32 -33.75
CA VAL A 19 -9.95 -19.84 -32.41
C VAL A 19 -8.45 -20.18 -32.28
N THR A 20 -7.77 -20.59 -33.36
CA THR A 20 -6.32 -20.82 -33.33
C THR A 20 -5.55 -19.51 -33.15
N ILE A 21 -5.92 -18.43 -33.81
CA ILE A 21 -5.30 -17.12 -33.65
C ILE A 21 -5.53 -16.59 -32.24
N ILE A 22 -6.76 -16.67 -31.72
CA ILE A 22 -7.09 -16.25 -30.34
C ILE A 22 -6.28 -17.08 -29.33
N GLY A 23 -6.14 -18.39 -29.54
CA GLY A 23 -5.35 -19.28 -28.69
C GLY A 23 -3.88 -18.86 -28.60
N ILE A 24 -3.25 -18.50 -29.73
CA ILE A 24 -1.86 -18.02 -29.78
C ILE A 24 -1.69 -16.71 -29.01
N ILE A 25 -2.59 -15.74 -29.24
CA ILE A 25 -2.55 -14.44 -28.56
C ILE A 25 -2.76 -14.62 -27.05
N ALA A 26 -3.74 -15.43 -26.64
CA ALA A 26 -4.03 -15.69 -25.24
C ALA A 26 -2.84 -16.35 -24.52
N ALA A 27 -2.14 -17.28 -25.17
CA ALA A 27 -0.99 -17.96 -24.59
C ALA A 27 0.17 -17.00 -24.21
N THR A 28 0.33 -15.91 -24.94
CA THR A 28 1.36 -14.90 -24.65
C THR A 28 0.85 -13.80 -23.69
N ALA A 29 -0.44 -13.48 -23.72
CA ALA A 29 -1.03 -12.41 -22.92
C ALA A 29 -1.21 -12.79 -21.45
N ILE A 30 -1.60 -14.03 -21.15
CA ILE A 30 -1.90 -14.46 -19.77
C ILE A 30 -0.71 -14.31 -18.82
N PRO A 31 0.52 -14.77 -19.15
CA PRO A 31 1.67 -14.61 -18.23
C PRO A 31 2.06 -13.14 -18.01
N SER A 32 1.93 -12.29 -19.03
CA SER A 32 2.26 -10.88 -18.95
C SER A 32 1.28 -10.11 -18.04
N LEU A 33 0.00 -10.46 -18.08
CA LEU A 33 -1.03 -9.88 -17.21
C LEU A 33 -0.77 -10.17 -15.74
N GLY A 34 -0.31 -11.37 -15.39
CA GLY A 34 0.05 -11.73 -14.02
C GLY A 34 1.17 -10.84 -13.45
N LYS A 35 2.21 -10.59 -14.24
CA LYS A 35 3.32 -9.69 -13.87
C LYS A 35 2.85 -8.23 -13.72
N ALA A 36 2.04 -7.75 -14.67
CA ALA A 36 1.49 -6.40 -14.63
C ALA A 36 0.62 -6.19 -13.38
N ARG A 37 -0.21 -7.16 -13.01
CA ARG A 37 -1.02 -7.12 -11.79
C ARG A 37 -0.16 -7.06 -10.53
N THR A 38 0.90 -7.87 -10.43
CA THR A 38 1.83 -7.83 -9.29
C THR A 38 2.48 -6.45 -9.18
N ALA A 39 2.98 -5.88 -10.29
CA ALA A 39 3.59 -4.56 -10.28
C ALA A 39 2.60 -3.45 -9.85
N SER A 40 1.34 -3.53 -10.29
CA SER A 40 0.28 -2.59 -9.87
C SER A 40 0.01 -2.67 -8.37
N ILE A 41 -0.08 -3.87 -7.80
CA ILE A 41 -0.29 -4.10 -6.36
C ILE A 41 0.89 -3.53 -5.56
N GLU A 42 2.13 -3.78 -5.98
CA GLU A 42 3.33 -3.25 -5.32
C GLU A 42 3.39 -1.72 -5.39
N ALA A 43 3.04 -1.13 -6.53
CA ALA A 43 2.99 0.33 -6.67
C ALA A 43 1.93 0.98 -5.74
N SER A 44 0.75 0.37 -5.62
CA SER A 44 -0.29 0.81 -4.70
C SER A 44 0.14 0.69 -3.23
N THR A 45 0.87 -0.38 -2.88
CA THR A 45 1.45 -0.56 -1.55
C THR A 45 2.47 0.53 -1.22
N ILE A 46 3.37 0.85 -2.16
CA ILE A 46 4.33 1.95 -2.02
C ILE A 46 3.60 3.29 -1.82
N ALA A 47 2.51 3.54 -2.58
CA ALA A 47 1.69 4.73 -2.40
C ALA A 47 1.06 4.79 -1.00
N SER A 48 0.60 3.66 -0.47
CA SER A 48 0.06 3.55 0.90
C SER A 48 1.11 3.89 1.97
N LEU A 49 2.34 3.43 1.82
CA LEU A 49 3.44 3.77 2.73
C LEU A 49 3.81 5.26 2.65
N ARG A 50 3.83 5.84 1.44
CA ARG A 50 4.04 7.29 1.26
C ARG A 50 2.92 8.11 1.90
N ALA A 51 1.68 7.67 1.76
CA ALA A 51 0.54 8.31 2.41
C ALA A 51 0.67 8.28 3.94
N MET A 52 1.13 7.16 4.51
CA MET A 52 1.39 7.05 5.95
C MET A 52 2.48 8.01 6.42
N ASN A 53 3.60 8.12 5.68
CA ASN A 53 4.65 9.09 6.00
C ASN A 53 4.13 10.54 5.93
N GLY A 54 3.38 10.88 4.89
CA GLY A 54 2.75 12.20 4.75
C GLY A 54 1.77 12.52 5.87
N ALA A 55 0.96 11.54 6.27
CA ALA A 55 0.01 11.67 7.37
C ALA A 55 0.72 11.91 8.71
N GLN A 56 1.78 11.16 8.99
CA GLN A 56 2.58 11.33 10.21
C GLN A 56 3.30 12.70 10.24
N ALA A 57 3.87 13.13 9.11
CA ALA A 57 4.49 14.45 9.01
C ALA A 57 3.47 15.58 9.22
N SER A 58 2.30 15.48 8.58
CA SER A 58 1.21 16.44 8.73
C SER A 58 0.67 16.47 10.17
N TYR A 59 0.47 15.30 10.78
CA TYR A 59 0.07 15.21 12.19
C TYR A 59 1.09 15.85 13.11
N SER A 60 2.37 15.52 12.97
CA SER A 60 3.44 16.06 13.82
C SER A 60 3.51 17.58 13.75
N THR A 61 3.39 18.17 12.55
CA THR A 61 3.52 19.62 12.35
C THR A 61 2.28 20.41 12.76
N SER A 62 1.08 19.88 12.53
CA SER A 62 -0.17 20.63 12.69
C SER A 62 -1.00 20.25 13.92
N CYS A 63 -0.74 19.10 14.55
CA CYS A 63 -1.57 18.55 15.63
C CYS A 63 -0.77 17.97 16.79
N GLY A 64 0.31 17.27 16.50
CA GLY A 64 1.08 16.51 17.52
C GLY A 64 2.16 17.32 18.24
N GLY A 65 2.29 18.63 17.98
CA GLY A 65 3.26 19.49 18.64
C GLY A 65 4.72 19.05 18.45
N GLY A 66 5.07 18.53 17.28
CA GLY A 66 6.38 18.00 16.93
C GLY A 66 6.56 16.49 17.15
N PHE A 67 5.53 15.81 17.66
CA PHE A 67 5.53 14.36 17.91
C PHE A 67 4.63 13.64 16.92
N TYR A 68 4.97 12.40 16.59
CA TYR A 68 4.15 11.55 15.74
C TYR A 68 3.00 10.88 16.51
N ALA A 69 1.98 10.46 15.78
CA ALA A 69 0.86 9.71 16.34
C ALA A 69 1.32 8.31 16.78
N PRO A 70 0.93 7.84 17.98
CA PRO A 70 1.34 6.53 18.49
C PRO A 70 0.56 5.36 17.88
N SER A 71 -0.50 5.61 17.12
CA SER A 71 -1.26 4.59 16.39
C SER A 71 -1.97 5.21 15.19
N VAL A 72 -2.36 4.38 14.24
CA VAL A 72 -3.10 4.79 13.04
C VAL A 72 -4.47 5.38 13.38
N THR A 73 -5.07 4.97 14.50
CA THR A 73 -6.33 5.53 14.99
C THR A 73 -6.27 7.05 15.14
N TRP A 74 -5.17 7.59 15.65
CA TRP A 74 -4.99 9.04 15.79
C TRP A 74 -4.83 9.76 14.46
N LEU A 75 -4.32 9.09 13.44
CA LEU A 75 -4.22 9.65 12.08
C LEU A 75 -5.59 9.66 11.37
N THR A 76 -6.48 8.73 11.70
CA THR A 76 -7.84 8.67 11.16
C THR A 76 -8.83 9.53 11.95
N THR A 77 -8.43 10.09 13.08
CA THR A 77 -9.22 10.99 13.93
C THR A 77 -8.96 12.44 13.53
N PRO A 78 -9.97 13.21 13.11
CA PRO A 78 -9.81 14.62 12.78
C PRO A 78 -9.36 15.45 13.96
N GLY A 79 -8.55 16.48 13.72
CA GLY A 79 -8.19 17.47 14.73
C GLY A 79 -9.37 18.40 15.09
N ALA A 80 -9.34 18.97 16.29
CA ALA A 80 -10.33 19.96 16.71
C ALA A 80 -10.36 21.14 15.70
N GLY A 81 -11.55 21.46 15.20
CA GLY A 81 -11.73 22.49 14.18
C GLY A 81 -11.37 22.08 12.75
N ASN A 82 -10.77 20.92 12.54
CA ASN A 82 -10.49 20.36 11.23
C ASN A 82 -11.42 19.17 10.95
N LYS A 83 -12.16 19.21 9.86
CA LYS A 83 -13.11 18.15 9.49
C LYS A 83 -12.45 16.97 8.75
N ALA A 84 -11.18 17.08 8.40
CA ALA A 84 -10.45 16.04 7.67
C ALA A 84 -9.51 15.27 8.61
N ALA A 85 -9.44 13.96 8.43
CA ALA A 85 -8.42 13.12 9.05
C ALA A 85 -7.08 13.29 8.30
N PHE A 86 -5.98 12.92 8.94
CA PHE A 86 -4.63 13.00 8.36
C PHE A 86 -4.37 11.90 7.33
N ILE A 87 -5.09 10.77 7.44
CA ILE A 87 -5.04 9.66 6.50
C ILE A 87 -6.45 9.16 6.20
N GLY A 88 -6.62 8.51 5.06
CA GLY A 88 -7.91 8.01 4.60
C GLY A 88 -8.52 6.95 5.52
N GLN A 89 -9.85 6.85 5.50
CA GLN A 89 -10.62 5.93 6.35
C GLN A 89 -10.34 4.45 6.06
N GLU A 90 -9.72 4.16 4.94
CA GLU A 90 -9.27 2.81 4.57
C GLU A 90 -8.22 2.22 5.52
N PHE A 91 -7.58 3.07 6.35
CA PHE A 91 -6.65 2.66 7.41
C PHE A 91 -7.32 2.55 8.79
N ARG A 92 -8.63 2.75 8.90
CA ARG A 92 -9.36 2.79 10.17
C ARG A 92 -9.38 1.46 10.93
N ALA A 93 -9.02 0.35 10.30
CA ALA A 93 -8.96 -0.95 10.95
C ALA A 93 -7.91 -1.03 12.09
N GLY A 94 -7.04 -0.02 12.23
CA GLY A 94 -6.02 0.09 13.28
C GLY A 94 -4.61 -0.05 12.75
N ASP A 95 -3.69 -0.49 13.63
CA ASP A 95 -2.25 -0.55 13.34
C ASP A 95 -1.86 -1.73 12.43
N THR A 96 -2.79 -2.61 12.11
CA THR A 96 -2.61 -3.66 11.11
C THR A 96 -3.79 -3.67 10.17
N VAL A 97 -3.54 -3.48 8.89
CA VAL A 97 -4.55 -3.46 7.84
C VAL A 97 -4.11 -4.28 6.64
N ILE A 98 -5.04 -5.00 6.03
CA ILE A 98 -4.79 -5.73 4.78
C ILE A 98 -5.33 -4.90 3.63
N ARG A 99 -4.45 -4.53 2.71
CA ARG A 99 -4.79 -3.78 1.49
C ARG A 99 -4.12 -4.41 0.28
N GLU A 100 -4.91 -4.63 -0.76
CA GLU A 100 -4.41 -5.10 -2.07
C GLU A 100 -3.40 -6.25 -1.97
N ASN A 101 -3.72 -7.25 -1.15
CA ASN A 101 -2.87 -8.42 -0.89
C ASN A 101 -1.57 -8.15 -0.10
N TYR A 102 -1.48 -6.99 0.57
CA TYR A 102 -0.41 -6.69 1.52
C TYR A 102 -0.96 -6.51 2.92
N THR A 103 -0.26 -7.03 3.91
CA THR A 103 -0.46 -6.72 5.33
C THR A 103 0.42 -5.54 5.69
N ILE A 104 -0.19 -4.38 5.93
CA ILE A 104 0.51 -3.17 6.37
C ILE A 104 0.45 -3.14 7.89
N ARG A 105 1.60 -3.09 8.56
CA ARG A 105 1.74 -3.03 10.02
C ARG A 105 2.44 -1.74 10.41
N PHE A 106 1.82 -1.02 11.33
CA PHE A 106 2.34 0.17 11.94
C PHE A 106 2.81 -0.13 13.37
N THR A 107 4.00 0.30 13.72
CA THR A 107 4.56 0.19 15.07
C THR A 107 5.30 1.48 15.43
N THR A 108 5.47 1.75 16.72
CA THR A 108 6.13 2.97 17.19
C THR A 108 7.24 2.65 18.19
N GLY A 109 8.13 3.60 18.35
CA GLY A 109 9.02 3.64 19.50
C GLY A 109 8.26 3.99 20.79
N PRO A 110 8.98 4.16 21.90
CA PRO A 110 8.35 4.47 23.19
C PRO A 110 7.69 5.84 23.17
N ALA A 111 6.64 5.98 24.00
CA ALA A 111 5.99 7.25 24.25
C ALA A 111 6.94 8.21 25.00
N ILE A 112 6.83 9.50 24.68
CA ILE A 112 7.69 10.55 25.26
C ILE A 112 6.91 11.33 26.30
N ALA A 113 7.28 11.18 27.56
CA ALA A 113 6.62 11.82 28.71
C ALA A 113 6.49 13.36 28.58
N GLY A 114 7.45 14.01 27.87
CA GLY A 114 7.42 15.45 27.59
C GLY A 114 6.59 15.85 26.37
N SER A 115 5.91 14.93 25.68
CA SER A 115 5.06 15.28 24.54
C SER A 115 3.82 16.04 25.01
N LYS A 116 3.42 17.05 24.20
CA LYS A 116 2.19 17.83 24.46
C LYS A 116 0.96 17.03 24.05
N ALA A 117 -0.20 17.41 24.61
CA ALA A 117 -1.48 16.91 24.13
C ALA A 117 -1.68 17.34 22.66
N SER A 118 -2.26 16.47 21.86
CA SER A 118 -2.53 16.75 20.44
C SER A 118 -3.85 17.48 20.23
N CYS A 119 -4.00 18.05 19.05
CA CYS A 119 -5.23 18.76 18.65
C CYS A 119 -6.46 17.84 18.54
N ASN A 120 -6.28 16.53 18.40
CA ASN A 120 -7.37 15.56 18.24
C ASN A 120 -7.61 14.68 19.48
N GLY A 121 -7.11 15.11 20.65
CA GLY A 121 -7.43 14.51 21.93
C GLY A 121 -6.45 13.47 22.47
N LEU A 122 -5.31 13.22 21.83
CA LEU A 122 -4.25 12.42 22.42
C LEU A 122 -3.69 13.14 23.66
N ALA A 123 -3.67 12.47 24.81
CA ALA A 123 -3.17 13.04 26.04
C ALA A 123 -1.66 13.36 25.99
N ALA A 124 -1.23 14.34 26.78
CA ALA A 124 0.20 14.64 26.96
C ALA A 124 0.95 13.40 27.46
N GLY A 125 2.20 13.25 27.06
CA GLY A 125 3.04 12.11 27.43
C GLY A 125 2.87 10.87 26.55
N LEU A 126 1.98 10.89 25.57
CA LEU A 126 1.70 9.73 24.69
C LEU A 126 2.22 9.88 23.25
N GLY A 127 2.70 11.06 22.86
CA GLY A 127 3.31 11.26 21.54
C GLY A 127 4.62 10.49 21.41
N VAL A 128 4.98 10.10 20.19
CA VAL A 128 6.20 9.32 19.89
C VAL A 128 7.14 10.09 18.98
N GLN A 129 8.45 9.82 19.05
CA GLN A 129 9.44 10.45 18.17
C GLN A 129 9.76 9.60 16.95
N THR A 130 9.45 8.32 17.00
CA THR A 130 9.79 7.39 15.93
C THR A 130 8.65 6.42 15.66
N TYR A 131 8.50 6.06 14.41
CA TYR A 131 7.57 5.03 13.96
C TYR A 131 8.23 4.15 12.89
N PHE A 132 7.63 3.02 12.66
CA PHE A 132 8.00 2.08 11.62
C PHE A 132 6.74 1.51 10.98
N VAL A 133 6.73 1.41 9.66
CA VAL A 133 5.64 0.81 8.90
C VAL A 133 6.23 -0.25 7.98
N ALA A 134 5.74 -1.48 8.10
CA ALA A 134 6.08 -2.58 7.20
C ALA A 134 4.87 -2.94 6.34
N ALA A 135 5.13 -3.34 5.12
CA ALA A 135 4.15 -3.92 4.22
C ALA A 135 4.69 -5.25 3.68
N ASP A 136 4.05 -6.32 4.09
CA ASP A 136 4.43 -7.69 3.73
C ASP A 136 3.35 -8.30 2.84
N PRO A 137 3.70 -9.06 1.78
CA PRO A 137 2.73 -9.79 0.99
C PRO A 137 1.88 -10.71 1.87
N PHE A 138 0.56 -10.64 1.71
CA PHE A 138 -0.37 -11.49 2.48
C PHE A 138 -0.18 -12.99 2.18
N LYS A 139 0.18 -13.30 0.93
CA LYS A 139 0.55 -14.64 0.47
C LYS A 139 1.69 -14.54 -0.54
N ALA A 140 2.55 -15.55 -0.59
CA ALA A 140 3.51 -15.68 -1.67
C ALA A 140 2.83 -16.23 -2.93
N GLY A 141 3.20 -15.70 -4.10
CA GLY A 141 2.75 -16.24 -5.38
C GLY A 141 2.31 -15.20 -6.41
N SER A 142 2.01 -15.69 -7.62
CA SER A 142 1.54 -14.86 -8.73
C SER A 142 0.21 -14.18 -8.40
N GLY A 143 0.11 -12.88 -8.66
CA GLY A 143 -1.06 -12.06 -8.32
C GLY A 143 -1.05 -11.52 -6.88
N PHE A 144 -0.02 -11.84 -6.10
CA PHE A 144 0.34 -11.23 -4.83
C PHE A 144 1.68 -10.52 -5.00
N GLY A 145 2.06 -9.64 -4.09
CA GLY A 145 3.37 -9.01 -4.14
C GLY A 145 4.51 -10.02 -3.97
N THR A 146 5.67 -9.69 -4.49
CA THR A 146 6.89 -10.51 -4.38
C THR A 146 7.95 -9.86 -3.51
N ARG A 147 7.79 -8.56 -3.20
CA ARG A 147 8.72 -7.76 -2.43
C ARG A 147 8.08 -7.30 -1.13
N HIS A 148 8.90 -7.15 -0.11
CA HIS A 148 8.55 -6.52 1.16
C HIS A 148 8.98 -5.06 1.14
N PHE A 149 8.15 -4.19 1.73
CA PHE A 149 8.43 -2.76 1.78
C PHE A 149 8.39 -2.29 3.24
N ALA A 150 9.19 -1.28 3.55
CA ALA A 150 9.14 -0.65 4.85
C ALA A 150 9.55 0.82 4.78
N THR A 151 9.12 1.57 5.78
CA THR A 151 9.54 2.95 6.01
C THR A 151 9.58 3.26 7.50
N ASN A 152 10.23 4.33 7.87
CA ASN A 152 10.28 4.82 9.24
C ASN A 152 10.17 6.35 9.31
N SER A 153 10.38 6.91 10.49
CA SER A 153 10.34 8.35 10.74
C SER A 153 11.33 9.19 9.94
N ALA A 154 12.36 8.58 9.30
CA ALA A 154 13.24 9.26 8.35
C ALA A 154 12.58 9.46 6.96
N GLY A 155 11.42 8.84 6.70
CA GLY A 155 10.66 9.01 5.45
C GLY A 155 11.19 8.25 4.26
N THR A 156 12.34 7.57 4.35
CA THR A 156 12.90 6.75 3.27
C THR A 156 12.15 5.43 3.18
N LEU A 157 11.76 5.06 1.95
CA LEU A 157 11.18 3.75 1.68
C LEU A 157 12.28 2.75 1.34
N TYR A 158 12.13 1.54 1.83
CA TYR A 158 13.03 0.42 1.59
C TYR A 158 12.28 -0.76 0.99
N GLU A 159 12.97 -1.54 0.17
CA GLU A 159 12.48 -2.80 -0.38
C GLU A 159 13.41 -3.96 -0.07
N SER A 160 12.86 -5.16 0.03
CA SER A 160 13.59 -6.41 0.24
C SER A 160 12.83 -7.59 -0.33
N LYS A 161 13.54 -8.68 -0.61
CA LYS A 161 12.91 -9.99 -0.92
C LYS A 161 12.41 -10.72 0.32
N ASN A 162 12.87 -10.32 1.51
CA ASN A 162 12.50 -10.89 2.79
C ASN A 162 11.81 -9.83 3.66
N ALA A 163 11.04 -10.27 4.64
CA ALA A 163 10.43 -9.37 5.62
C ALA A 163 11.49 -8.49 6.29
N ILE A 164 11.18 -7.20 6.41
CA ILE A 164 12.08 -6.21 7.00
C ILE A 164 11.72 -6.08 8.48
N SER A 165 12.71 -6.38 9.35
CA SER A 165 12.56 -6.18 10.79
C SER A 165 12.39 -4.70 11.14
N ALA A 166 11.69 -4.41 12.23
CA ALA A 166 11.46 -3.05 12.69
C ALA A 166 12.77 -2.30 12.95
N PHE A 167 12.88 -1.11 12.36
CA PHE A 167 13.96 -0.16 12.58
C PHE A 167 13.35 1.24 12.69
N TYR A 168 13.59 1.92 13.78
CA TYR A 168 12.94 3.20 14.06
C TYR A 168 13.75 4.40 13.57
N THR A 169 15.06 4.23 13.42
CA THR A 169 16.00 5.26 12.98
C THR A 169 17.02 4.67 12.01
N GLY A 170 17.56 5.51 11.12
CA GLY A 170 18.57 5.07 10.15
C GLY A 170 18.05 4.18 9.05
N ALA A 171 18.92 3.30 8.57
CA ALA A 171 18.61 2.30 7.55
C ALA A 171 18.37 0.91 8.19
N PRO A 172 17.55 0.05 7.58
CA PRO A 172 17.38 -1.32 8.05
C PRO A 172 18.68 -2.12 7.87
N ALA A 173 18.77 -3.20 8.64
CA ALA A 173 19.83 -4.18 8.40
C ALA A 173 19.68 -4.79 6.97
N SER A 174 20.83 -5.04 6.32
CA SER A 174 20.87 -5.76 5.02
C SER A 174 19.99 -7.04 5.07
N PRO A 175 19.25 -7.37 4.00
CA PRO A 175 19.47 -6.97 2.60
C PRO A 175 18.47 -5.93 2.02
N ALA A 176 17.88 -5.08 2.84
CA ALA A 176 16.93 -4.08 2.33
C ALA A 176 17.67 -2.90 1.64
N THR A 177 17.14 -2.45 0.52
CA THR A 177 17.68 -1.34 -0.28
C THR A 177 16.68 -0.18 -0.36
N PRO A 178 17.17 1.08 -0.34
CA PRO A 178 16.26 2.23 -0.50
C PRO A 178 15.65 2.23 -1.91
N LEU A 179 14.33 2.50 -1.96
CA LEU A 179 13.61 2.76 -3.20
C LEU A 179 14.02 4.14 -3.74
N ARG A 180 14.46 4.17 -4.98
CA ARG A 180 14.80 5.40 -5.72
C ARG A 180 13.61 5.97 -6.48
#